data_d450d24a4c44d0eb7cbc28427841798b
#
_entry.id   d450d24a4c44d0eb7cbc28427841798b
#
_cell.length_a   1.000
_cell.length_b   1.000
_cell.length_c   1.000
_cell.angle_alpha   90.00
_cell.angle_beta   90.00
_cell.angle_gamma   90.00
#
_symmetry.space_group_name_H-M   'P 1'
#
loop_
_entity.id
_entity.type
_entity.pdbx_description
1 polymer ?
#
loop_
_entity_poly.entity_id
_entity_poly.type
_entity_poly.pdbx_seq_one_letter_code
_entity_poly.pdbx_strand_id
1 'polypeptide(L)'
;MFERQAAKLTAKKQFLKCYDICLASKTSGKINGKMQESTSLIEPLMPSVENRQLLNVASELIEAAAGLNQSVHPVLRKELGTLVRSMNCYYSNLIEGHRTLPRDIERALNSDFVDDERARNLQLEALAHIRVQEKIDLGEAKGSVESQERICWLHEEFAKLIPASMLQITNKSGTKVVDLIPGQYRDGDVIVGKHIPISAAAIPAFLTRFERAYNPERLSKISQIIAAAASHHRLLWIHPFYDGNGRVSRLFSYGYLKEIGIGNSLWSVARGLSRNVEDYKKMLALADSPRWNDLDGRGNLTAKGLLEFCVFFLNVCLDQIKFMSSIIEPEKILTRMEIYTEEQIRLGNLLPNSFLLLKQLWLEGEIPKNRVPQIVGYKERQARTLQNKLIESNLIVADSLRSPLRLNFPIAVAERYFPSLF
;
A
#
# COMPACT_ATOMS: atom_id res chain seq x y z
N MET A 1 4.02 -15.20 -39.41
CA MET A 1 4.28 -13.72 -39.31
C MET A 1 3.05 -12.93 -38.86
N PHE A 2 1.84 -13.34 -39.24
CA PHE A 2 0.58 -12.66 -38.85
C PHE A 2 0.20 -12.86 -37.37
N GLU A 3 0.47 -14.01 -36.77
CA GLU A 3 0.17 -14.23 -35.32
C GLU A 3 1.04 -13.42 -34.35
N ARG A 4 2.31 -13.12 -34.73
CA ARG A 4 3.19 -12.25 -33.94
C ARG A 4 2.78 -10.77 -34.00
N GLN A 5 2.13 -10.33 -35.08
CA GLN A 5 1.57 -8.96 -35.16
C GLN A 5 0.26 -8.81 -34.36
N ALA A 6 -0.61 -9.86 -34.41
CA ALA A 6 -1.83 -9.89 -33.61
C ALA A 6 -1.53 -9.88 -32.09
N ALA A 7 -0.53 -10.65 -31.62
CA ALA A 7 -0.09 -10.67 -30.24
C ALA A 7 0.50 -9.33 -29.79
N LYS A 8 1.23 -8.60 -30.66
CA LYS A 8 1.73 -7.24 -30.38
C LYS A 8 0.62 -6.21 -30.31
N LEU A 9 -0.44 -6.31 -31.12
CA LEU A 9 -1.59 -5.41 -31.05
C LEU A 9 -2.46 -5.68 -29.81
N THR A 10 -2.61 -6.94 -29.40
CA THR A 10 -3.37 -7.32 -28.20
C THR A 10 -2.62 -6.90 -26.92
N ALA A 11 -1.29 -7.02 -26.91
CA ALA A 11 -0.45 -6.57 -25.80
C ALA A 11 -0.45 -5.04 -25.64
N LYS A 12 -0.48 -4.28 -26.77
CA LYS A 12 -0.60 -2.81 -26.75
C LYS A 12 -1.96 -2.34 -26.23
N LYS A 13 -3.05 -3.14 -26.44
CA LYS A 13 -4.39 -2.83 -25.91
C LYS A 13 -4.58 -3.15 -24.42
N GLN A 14 -3.74 -4.01 -23.83
CA GLN A 14 -3.82 -4.34 -22.40
C GLN A 14 -3.14 -3.32 -21.48
N PHE A 15 -2.21 -2.49 -21.99
CA PHE A 15 -1.58 -1.40 -21.22
C PHE A 15 -2.51 -0.20 -20.98
N LEU A 16 -3.59 -0.07 -21.73
CA LEU A 16 -4.52 1.06 -21.73
C LEU A 16 -5.82 0.79 -20.95
N LYS A 17 -5.89 -0.25 -20.11
CA LYS A 17 -7.14 -0.64 -19.42
C LYS A 17 -7.30 -0.13 -17.99
N CYS A 18 -6.33 0.60 -17.46
CA CYS A 18 -6.54 1.33 -16.21
C CYS A 18 -6.72 2.81 -16.53
N TYR A 19 -7.96 3.25 -16.59
CA TYR A 19 -8.39 4.64 -16.78
C TYR A 19 -8.18 5.21 -18.20
N ASP A 20 -9.25 5.24 -18.97
CA ASP A 20 -9.37 6.10 -20.15
C ASP A 20 -9.22 7.57 -19.69
N ILE A 21 -7.99 8.09 -19.60
CA ILE A 21 -7.75 9.52 -19.42
C ILE A 21 -8.08 10.18 -20.77
N CYS A 22 -9.32 10.62 -20.93
CA CYS A 22 -9.70 11.52 -22.01
C CYS A 22 -9.41 12.95 -21.56
N LEU A 23 -8.38 13.58 -22.13
CA LEU A 23 -8.25 15.02 -22.02
C LEU A 23 -9.46 15.64 -22.71
N ALA A 24 -10.24 16.43 -21.97
CA ALA A 24 -11.33 17.19 -22.55
C ALA A 24 -10.71 18.15 -23.57
N SER A 25 -11.04 17.95 -24.85
CA SER A 25 -10.63 18.88 -25.90
C SER A 25 -11.16 20.28 -25.55
N LYS A 26 -10.28 21.27 -25.57
CA LYS A 26 -10.67 22.68 -25.51
C LYS A 26 -11.57 22.98 -26.70
N THR A 27 -12.86 22.75 -26.59
CA THR A 27 -13.83 23.43 -27.45
C THR A 27 -13.86 24.88 -26.98
N SER A 28 -13.24 25.74 -27.77
CA SER A 28 -13.19 27.18 -27.58
C SER A 28 -14.59 27.77 -27.71
N GLY A 29 -15.38 27.68 -26.64
CA GLY A 29 -16.54 28.54 -26.44
C GLY A 29 -16.13 29.59 -25.41
N LYS A 30 -15.94 30.83 -25.84
CA LYS A 30 -15.79 31.98 -24.94
C LYS A 30 -17.07 32.09 -24.09
N ILE A 31 -17.00 31.59 -22.84
CA ILE A 31 -17.95 31.96 -21.80
C ILE A 31 -17.16 32.84 -20.83
N ASN A 32 -17.41 34.14 -20.93
CA ASN A 32 -17.00 35.13 -19.94
C ASN A 32 -17.77 34.86 -18.65
N GLY A 33 -17.03 34.59 -17.57
CA GLY A 33 -17.54 34.35 -16.22
C GLY A 33 -17.24 32.92 -15.78
N LYS A 34 -15.99 32.60 -15.44
CA LYS A 34 -15.65 31.38 -14.71
C LYS A 34 -16.33 31.47 -13.34
N MET A 35 -17.50 30.85 -13.16
CA MET A 35 -18.00 30.54 -11.83
C MET A 35 -16.93 29.61 -11.19
N GLN A 36 -16.34 30.06 -10.10
CA GLN A 36 -15.42 29.24 -9.31
C GLN A 36 -16.22 28.05 -8.78
N GLU A 37 -15.80 26.83 -9.06
CA GLU A 37 -16.45 25.64 -8.53
C GLU A 37 -16.49 25.70 -7.01
N SER A 38 -17.68 25.56 -6.45
CA SER A 38 -17.85 25.58 -4.99
C SER A 38 -17.25 24.32 -4.36
N THR A 39 -16.45 24.49 -3.32
CA THR A 39 -15.93 23.36 -2.56
C THR A 39 -17.01 22.53 -1.86
N SER A 40 -18.28 22.98 -1.87
CA SER A 40 -19.43 22.19 -1.43
C SER A 40 -19.75 21.00 -2.34
N LEU A 41 -19.22 20.98 -3.57
CA LEU A 41 -19.42 19.86 -4.50
C LEU A 41 -18.91 18.52 -3.94
N ILE A 42 -17.89 18.54 -3.07
CA ILE A 42 -17.32 17.33 -2.44
C ILE A 42 -18.11 16.86 -1.20
N GLU A 43 -19.06 17.65 -0.71
CA GLU A 43 -19.83 17.35 0.52
C GLU A 43 -20.82 16.19 0.32
N PRO A 44 -21.03 15.32 1.32
CA PRO A 44 -20.42 15.39 2.66
C PRO A 44 -18.98 14.89 2.65
N LEU A 45 -18.14 15.49 3.49
CA LEU A 45 -16.76 15.02 3.70
C LEU A 45 -16.69 13.84 4.70
N MET A 46 -17.62 13.79 5.64
CA MET A 46 -17.72 12.73 6.65
C MET A 46 -19.15 12.16 6.65
N PRO A 47 -19.29 10.82 6.82
CA PRO A 47 -20.60 10.26 7.12
C PRO A 47 -21.03 10.63 8.55
N SER A 48 -22.31 10.41 8.90
CA SER A 48 -22.77 10.58 10.28
C SER A 48 -22.02 9.63 11.21
N VAL A 49 -21.35 10.20 12.22
CA VAL A 49 -20.64 9.44 13.25
C VAL A 49 -21.58 8.74 14.25
N GLU A 50 -22.90 8.99 14.19
CA GLU A 50 -23.89 8.31 15.04
C GLU A 50 -24.32 6.96 14.47
N ASN A 51 -23.86 6.61 13.27
CA ASN A 51 -24.20 5.34 12.65
C ASN A 51 -23.62 4.17 13.46
N ARG A 52 -24.48 3.32 14.01
CA ARG A 52 -24.10 2.22 14.89
C ARG A 52 -23.16 1.21 14.23
N GLN A 53 -23.35 0.90 12.95
CA GLN A 53 -22.50 -0.04 12.23
C GLN A 53 -21.09 0.51 12.08
N LEU A 54 -20.97 1.80 11.77
CA LEU A 54 -19.69 2.49 11.63
C LEU A 54 -18.94 2.58 12.96
N LEU A 55 -19.66 2.88 14.05
CA LEU A 55 -19.09 2.90 15.41
C LEU A 55 -18.57 1.53 15.83
N ASN A 56 -19.35 0.48 15.58
CA ASN A 56 -18.96 -0.88 15.95
C ASN A 56 -17.68 -1.32 15.21
N VAL A 57 -17.61 -1.14 13.90
CA VAL A 57 -16.41 -1.54 13.13
C VAL A 57 -15.19 -0.70 13.51
N ALA A 58 -15.36 0.59 13.81
CA ALA A 58 -14.26 1.43 14.26
C ALA A 58 -13.72 1.01 15.63
N SER A 59 -14.59 0.64 16.57
CA SER A 59 -14.20 0.14 17.89
C SER A 59 -13.47 -1.20 17.78
N GLU A 60 -14.02 -2.15 17.01
CA GLU A 60 -13.40 -3.45 16.78
C GLU A 60 -12.03 -3.32 16.09
N LEU A 61 -11.88 -2.34 15.20
CA LEU A 61 -10.62 -2.05 14.53
C LEU A 61 -9.54 -1.59 15.53
N ILE A 62 -9.89 -0.76 16.52
CA ILE A 62 -8.96 -0.33 17.59
C ILE A 62 -8.47 -1.54 18.38
N GLU A 63 -9.38 -2.39 18.81
CA GLU A 63 -9.06 -3.58 19.62
C GLU A 63 -8.17 -4.55 18.84
N ALA A 64 -8.54 -4.85 17.60
CA ALA A 64 -7.79 -5.75 16.74
C ALA A 64 -6.37 -5.20 16.43
N ALA A 65 -6.25 -3.90 16.16
CA ALA A 65 -4.97 -3.26 15.89
C ALA A 65 -4.04 -3.28 17.12
N ALA A 66 -4.59 -3.02 18.31
CA ALA A 66 -3.85 -3.10 19.56
C ALA A 66 -3.36 -4.53 19.84
N GLY A 67 -4.22 -5.54 19.64
CA GLY A 67 -3.86 -6.96 19.78
C GLY A 67 -2.74 -7.37 18.83
N LEU A 68 -2.83 -7.01 17.54
CA LEU A 68 -1.77 -7.29 16.56
C LEU A 68 -0.45 -6.62 16.94
N ASN A 69 -0.48 -5.38 17.42
CA ASN A 69 0.71 -4.68 17.86
C ASN A 69 1.41 -5.35 19.04
N GLN A 70 0.67 -5.96 19.94
CA GLN A 70 1.23 -6.62 21.12
C GLN A 70 1.73 -8.04 20.84
N SER A 71 1.24 -8.70 19.78
CA SER A 71 1.55 -10.09 19.46
C SER A 71 2.95 -10.33 18.90
N VAL A 72 3.68 -9.27 18.47
CA VAL A 72 4.99 -9.38 17.83
C VAL A 72 6.04 -8.57 18.56
N HIS A 73 7.19 -9.20 18.83
CA HIS A 73 8.35 -8.50 19.42
C HIS A 73 8.75 -7.28 18.57
N PRO A 74 9.05 -6.12 19.18
CA PRO A 74 9.36 -4.88 18.43
C PRO A 74 10.43 -5.01 17.36
N VAL A 75 11.50 -5.78 17.64
CA VAL A 75 12.57 -6.05 16.66
C VAL A 75 12.04 -6.78 15.42
N LEU A 76 11.18 -7.79 15.62
CA LEU A 76 10.60 -8.56 14.52
C LEU A 76 9.64 -7.74 13.66
N ARG A 77 9.00 -6.71 14.22
CA ARG A 77 8.12 -5.80 13.45
C ARG A 77 8.86 -5.12 12.31
N LYS A 78 10.13 -4.76 12.50
CA LYS A 78 10.97 -4.15 11.48
C LYS A 78 11.19 -5.11 10.30
N GLU A 79 11.58 -6.35 10.61
CA GLU A 79 11.88 -7.36 9.59
C GLU A 79 10.62 -7.84 8.86
N LEU A 80 9.53 -8.09 9.59
CA LEU A 80 8.21 -8.37 9.00
C LEU A 80 7.69 -7.18 8.17
N GLY A 81 7.96 -5.95 8.60
CA GLY A 81 7.61 -4.74 7.87
C GLY A 81 8.19 -4.72 6.45
N THR A 82 9.41 -5.21 6.26
CA THR A 82 10.01 -5.31 4.92
C THR A 82 9.22 -6.26 4.02
N LEU A 83 8.80 -7.41 4.53
CA LEU A 83 7.97 -8.36 3.80
C LEU A 83 6.58 -7.78 3.51
N VAL A 84 5.96 -7.13 4.50
CA VAL A 84 4.63 -6.50 4.34
C VAL A 84 4.67 -5.35 3.35
N ARG A 85 5.75 -4.55 3.28
CA ARG A 85 5.91 -3.52 2.24
C ARG A 85 5.91 -4.14 0.83
N SER A 86 6.60 -5.26 0.64
CA SER A 86 6.61 -6.00 -0.64
C SER A 86 5.21 -6.52 -0.99
N MET A 87 4.49 -7.07 -0.01
CA MET A 87 3.09 -7.48 -0.16
C MET A 87 2.18 -6.29 -0.52
N ASN A 88 2.30 -5.17 0.21
CA ASN A 88 1.50 -3.96 -0.05
C ASN A 88 1.72 -3.44 -1.47
N CYS A 89 2.97 -3.38 -1.91
CA CYS A 89 3.34 -3.00 -3.27
C CYS A 89 2.72 -3.94 -4.30
N TYR A 90 2.88 -5.26 -4.13
CA TYR A 90 2.31 -6.27 -5.04
C TYR A 90 0.81 -6.06 -5.26
N TYR A 91 0.04 -5.96 -4.18
CA TYR A 91 -1.41 -5.79 -4.27
C TYR A 91 -1.83 -4.39 -4.74
N SER A 92 -1.10 -3.34 -4.38
CA SER A 92 -1.35 -1.99 -4.89
C SER A 92 -1.18 -1.92 -6.42
N ASN A 93 -0.12 -2.55 -6.95
CA ASN A 93 0.11 -2.62 -8.38
C ASN A 93 -0.92 -3.52 -9.08
N LEU A 94 -1.35 -4.61 -8.44
CA LEU A 94 -2.37 -5.50 -8.98
C LEU A 94 -3.73 -4.80 -9.18
N ILE A 95 -4.12 -3.87 -8.29
CA ILE A 95 -5.32 -3.03 -8.46
C ILE A 95 -5.23 -2.19 -9.74
N GLU A 96 -4.04 -1.70 -10.07
CA GLU A 96 -3.78 -0.92 -11.31
C GLU A 96 -3.64 -1.82 -12.56
N GLY A 97 -3.73 -3.15 -12.41
CA GLY A 97 -3.53 -4.11 -13.50
C GLY A 97 -2.05 -4.42 -13.79
N HIS A 98 -1.14 -3.97 -12.95
CA HIS A 98 0.29 -4.20 -13.05
C HIS A 98 0.69 -5.43 -12.22
N ARG A 99 0.99 -6.53 -12.89
CA ARG A 99 1.36 -7.78 -12.22
C ARG A 99 2.88 -7.92 -12.12
N THR A 100 3.46 -7.41 -11.02
CA THR A 100 4.86 -7.63 -10.68
C THR A 100 4.91 -8.81 -9.71
N LEU A 101 5.53 -9.93 -10.11
CA LEU A 101 5.58 -11.12 -9.25
C LEU A 101 6.43 -10.86 -7.98
N PRO A 102 6.14 -11.50 -6.84
CA PRO A 102 6.90 -11.31 -5.61
C PRO A 102 8.41 -11.53 -5.80
N ARG A 103 8.82 -12.55 -6.57
CA ARG A 103 10.24 -12.80 -6.92
C ARG A 103 10.89 -11.63 -7.68
N ASP A 104 10.12 -10.95 -8.55
CA ASP A 104 10.64 -9.82 -9.34
C ASP A 104 10.76 -8.57 -8.48
N ILE A 105 9.90 -8.45 -7.45
CA ILE A 105 10.01 -7.43 -6.39
C ILE A 105 11.30 -7.67 -5.57
N GLU A 106 11.57 -8.91 -5.17
CA GLU A 106 12.79 -9.26 -4.43
C GLU A 106 14.06 -8.98 -5.25
N ARG A 107 14.04 -9.33 -6.55
CA ARG A 107 15.13 -8.99 -7.47
C ARG A 107 15.36 -7.48 -7.53
N ALA A 108 14.29 -6.70 -7.68
CA ALA A 108 14.37 -5.23 -7.70
C ALA A 108 14.97 -4.65 -6.41
N LEU A 109 14.60 -5.18 -5.25
CA LEU A 109 15.17 -4.79 -3.96
C LEU A 109 16.68 -5.06 -3.87
N ASN A 110 17.15 -6.10 -4.56
CA ASN A 110 18.57 -6.47 -4.67
C ASN A 110 19.26 -5.80 -5.88
N SER A 111 18.63 -4.83 -6.53
CA SER A 111 19.14 -4.15 -7.74
C SER A 111 19.39 -5.09 -8.93
N ASP A 112 18.73 -6.26 -8.96
CA ASP A 112 18.76 -7.23 -10.04
C ASP A 112 17.57 -7.00 -11.00
N PHE A 113 17.79 -6.18 -12.02
CA PHE A 113 16.76 -5.82 -12.99
C PHE A 113 16.82 -6.71 -14.23
N VAL A 114 15.65 -7.04 -14.77
CA VAL A 114 15.53 -7.82 -16.01
C VAL A 114 15.82 -6.96 -17.24
N ASP A 115 16.28 -7.59 -18.33
CA ASP A 115 16.58 -6.90 -19.58
C ASP A 115 15.33 -6.41 -20.33
N ASP A 116 14.22 -7.12 -20.22
CA ASP A 116 12.94 -6.69 -20.81
C ASP A 116 12.50 -5.35 -20.20
N GLU A 117 12.41 -4.34 -21.05
CA GLU A 117 12.10 -2.96 -20.62
C GLU A 117 10.78 -2.88 -19.86
N ARG A 118 9.75 -3.60 -20.29
CA ARG A 118 8.45 -3.58 -19.64
C ARG A 118 8.49 -4.19 -18.26
N ALA A 119 9.10 -5.36 -18.13
CA ALA A 119 9.25 -6.02 -16.84
C ALA A 119 10.14 -5.21 -15.89
N ARG A 120 11.23 -4.61 -16.40
CA ARG A 120 12.09 -3.70 -15.63
C ARG A 120 11.32 -2.47 -15.14
N ASN A 121 10.48 -1.87 -15.96
CA ASN A 121 9.66 -0.73 -15.57
C ASN A 121 8.70 -1.10 -14.44
N LEU A 122 8.10 -2.29 -14.46
CA LEU A 122 7.27 -2.80 -13.36
C LEU A 122 8.09 -3.06 -12.08
N GLN A 123 9.35 -3.50 -12.20
CA GLN A 123 10.27 -3.64 -11.07
C GLN A 123 10.61 -2.27 -10.45
N LEU A 124 10.87 -1.26 -11.28
CA LEU A 124 11.16 0.11 -10.82
C LEU A 124 9.94 0.74 -10.14
N GLU A 125 8.74 0.52 -10.68
CA GLU A 125 7.49 0.95 -10.06
C GLU A 125 7.27 0.31 -8.69
N ALA A 126 7.54 -1.01 -8.58
CA ALA A 126 7.45 -1.71 -7.32
C ALA A 126 8.47 -1.16 -6.29
N LEU A 127 9.70 -0.93 -6.72
CA LEU A 127 10.75 -0.35 -5.88
C LEU A 127 10.35 1.06 -5.40
N ALA A 128 9.79 1.89 -6.29
CA ALA A 128 9.30 3.22 -5.95
C ALA A 128 8.25 3.16 -4.83
N HIS A 129 7.24 2.29 -4.98
CA HIS A 129 6.19 2.11 -3.97
C HIS A 129 6.78 1.69 -2.60
N ILE A 130 7.67 0.70 -2.58
CA ILE A 130 8.31 0.18 -1.36
C ILE A 130 9.13 1.28 -0.68
N ARG A 131 9.91 2.06 -1.44
CA ARG A 131 10.73 3.15 -0.90
C ARG A 131 9.91 4.27 -0.27
N VAL A 132 8.80 4.66 -0.90
CA VAL A 132 7.90 5.66 -0.32
C VAL A 132 7.31 5.15 1.00
N GLN A 133 6.85 3.90 1.03
CA GLN A 133 6.29 3.31 2.24
C GLN A 133 7.36 3.18 3.34
N GLU A 134 8.59 2.82 3.01
CA GLU A 134 9.72 2.77 3.94
C GLU A 134 9.98 4.14 4.58
N LYS A 135 9.99 5.23 3.79
CA LYS A 135 10.12 6.59 4.30
C LYS A 135 8.98 6.99 5.25
N ILE A 136 7.75 6.57 4.95
CA ILE A 136 6.62 6.74 5.87
C ILE A 136 6.88 5.98 7.18
N ASP A 137 7.40 4.75 7.11
CA ASP A 137 7.70 3.93 8.28
C ASP A 137 8.80 4.54 9.16
N LEU A 138 9.79 5.16 8.55
CA LEU A 138 10.90 5.83 9.24
C LEU A 138 10.54 7.24 9.75
N GLY A 139 9.34 7.75 9.45
CA GLY A 139 8.93 9.10 9.85
C GLY A 139 9.57 10.22 9.01
N GLU A 140 10.07 9.90 7.82
CA GLU A 140 10.73 10.85 6.90
C GLU A 140 9.74 11.56 5.96
N ALA A 141 8.46 11.26 6.08
CA ALA A 141 7.44 11.86 5.23
C ALA A 141 7.19 13.33 5.59
N LYS A 142 7.14 14.21 4.58
CA LYS A 142 6.96 15.65 4.75
C LYS A 142 5.51 16.05 5.00
N GLY A 143 5.29 17.12 5.73
CA GLY A 143 3.98 17.68 6.05
C GLY A 143 3.16 16.82 7.03
N SER A 144 2.08 17.38 7.58
CA SER A 144 1.08 16.61 8.33
C SER A 144 0.34 15.63 7.40
N VAL A 145 -0.19 14.54 7.95
CA VAL A 145 -0.65 13.40 7.14
C VAL A 145 -1.76 13.76 6.15
N GLU A 146 -2.64 14.70 6.49
CA GLU A 146 -3.73 15.18 5.65
C GLU A 146 -3.33 16.33 4.71
N SER A 147 -2.12 16.87 4.85
CA SER A 147 -1.70 18.11 4.17
C SER A 147 -1.50 17.94 2.67
N GLN A 148 -1.67 19.04 1.95
CA GLN A 148 -1.32 19.15 0.54
C GLN A 148 0.16 18.84 0.30
N GLU A 149 1.03 19.27 1.23
CA GLU A 149 2.45 18.97 1.19
C GLU A 149 2.70 17.45 1.20
N ARG A 150 2.01 16.70 2.10
CA ARG A 150 2.10 15.25 2.17
C ARG A 150 1.62 14.59 0.88
N ILE A 151 0.49 15.03 0.32
CA ILE A 151 -0.07 14.48 -0.93
C ILE A 151 0.89 14.69 -2.09
N CYS A 152 1.45 15.90 -2.24
CA CYS A 152 2.45 16.22 -3.26
C CYS A 152 3.74 15.43 -3.05
N TRP A 153 4.21 15.30 -1.81
CA TRP A 153 5.40 14.54 -1.45
C TRP A 153 5.26 13.05 -1.80
N LEU A 154 4.10 12.44 -1.52
CA LEU A 154 3.84 11.03 -1.88
C LEU A 154 3.96 10.81 -3.39
N HIS A 155 3.38 11.70 -4.19
CA HIS A 155 3.45 11.64 -5.64
C HIS A 155 4.88 11.91 -6.16
N GLU A 156 5.57 12.90 -5.62
CA GLU A 156 6.95 13.24 -5.98
C GLU A 156 7.90 12.08 -5.70
N GLU A 157 7.88 11.53 -4.49
CA GLU A 157 8.77 10.43 -4.09
C GLU A 157 8.51 9.16 -4.91
N PHE A 158 7.23 8.86 -5.20
CA PHE A 158 6.89 7.75 -6.06
C PHE A 158 7.44 7.96 -7.48
N ALA A 159 7.28 9.14 -8.05
CA ALA A 159 7.68 9.44 -9.42
C ALA A 159 9.20 9.53 -9.61
N LYS A 160 10.00 9.81 -8.57
CA LYS A 160 11.48 9.93 -8.65
C LYS A 160 12.18 8.69 -9.22
N LEU A 161 11.64 7.51 -8.99
CA LEU A 161 12.20 6.24 -9.44
C LEU A 161 11.55 5.74 -10.74
N ILE A 162 10.51 6.39 -11.21
CA ILE A 162 9.80 6.03 -12.44
C ILE A 162 10.56 6.54 -13.64
N PRO A 163 10.84 5.70 -14.65
CA PRO A 163 11.50 6.13 -15.88
C PRO A 163 10.75 7.27 -16.58
N ALA A 164 11.49 8.20 -17.18
CA ALA A 164 10.90 9.34 -17.88
C ALA A 164 9.90 8.95 -18.98
N SER A 165 10.08 7.79 -19.61
CA SER A 165 9.13 7.25 -20.59
C SER A 165 7.75 6.89 -19.99
N MET A 166 7.69 6.57 -18.70
CA MET A 166 6.46 6.28 -17.96
C MET A 166 5.82 7.55 -17.38
N LEU A 167 6.54 8.66 -17.33
CA LEU A 167 6.02 9.96 -16.87
C LEU A 167 5.37 10.76 -18.01
N GLN A 168 5.15 10.14 -19.16
CA GLN A 168 4.52 10.75 -20.32
C GLN A 168 3.10 10.23 -20.47
N ILE A 169 2.12 11.13 -20.39
CA ILE A 169 0.74 10.83 -20.65
C ILE A 169 0.49 10.87 -22.15
N THR A 170 0.00 9.78 -22.72
CA THR A 170 -0.34 9.65 -24.13
C THR A 170 -1.85 9.50 -24.30
N ASN A 171 -2.38 10.02 -25.40
CA ASN A 171 -3.78 9.79 -25.78
C ASN A 171 -3.99 8.37 -26.37
N LYS A 172 -5.26 8.04 -26.74
CA LYS A 172 -5.61 6.74 -27.32
C LYS A 172 -4.88 6.41 -28.62
N SER A 173 -4.42 7.41 -29.35
CA SER A 173 -3.62 7.23 -30.59
C SER A 173 -2.13 7.02 -30.32
N GLY A 174 -1.69 7.09 -29.05
CA GLY A 174 -0.29 6.96 -28.66
C GLY A 174 0.52 8.25 -28.83
N THR A 175 -0.13 9.38 -29.12
CA THR A 175 0.53 10.68 -29.20
C THR A 175 0.73 11.23 -27.79
N LYS A 176 1.93 11.73 -27.49
CA LYS A 176 2.23 12.41 -26.22
C LYS A 176 1.33 13.64 -26.06
N VAL A 177 0.70 13.77 -24.91
CA VAL A 177 -0.22 14.87 -24.59
C VAL A 177 0.40 15.81 -23.57
N VAL A 178 0.98 15.25 -22.49
CA VAL A 178 1.54 16.03 -21.39
C VAL A 178 2.64 15.23 -20.69
N ASP A 179 3.65 15.93 -20.15
CA ASP A 179 4.60 15.36 -19.21
C ASP A 179 4.04 15.47 -17.79
N LEU A 180 4.06 14.36 -17.06
CA LEU A 180 3.74 14.34 -15.65
C LEU A 180 4.93 14.92 -14.88
N ILE A 181 4.69 15.98 -14.12
CA ILE A 181 5.73 16.58 -13.27
C ILE A 181 5.55 16.03 -11.84
N PRO A 182 6.57 15.36 -11.28
CA PRO A 182 6.51 14.80 -9.94
C PRO A 182 6.08 15.83 -8.88
N GLY A 183 5.07 15.49 -8.08
CA GLY A 183 4.58 16.36 -7.00
C GLY A 183 3.71 17.53 -7.44
N GLN A 184 3.52 17.78 -8.73
CA GLN A 184 2.68 18.87 -9.21
C GLN A 184 1.28 18.40 -9.58
N TYR A 185 0.29 19.22 -9.24
CA TYR A 185 -1.10 18.98 -9.66
C TYR A 185 -1.23 19.09 -11.17
N ARG A 186 -2.21 18.38 -11.74
CA ARG A 186 -2.58 18.57 -13.14
C ARG A 186 -3.04 20.00 -13.39
N ASP A 187 -2.68 20.54 -14.53
CA ASP A 187 -3.08 21.85 -15.03
C ASP A 187 -4.17 21.76 -16.12
N GLY A 188 -4.55 20.55 -16.50
CA GLY A 188 -5.64 20.23 -17.43
C GLY A 188 -6.71 19.36 -16.80
N ASP A 189 -7.92 19.39 -17.41
CA ASP A 189 -9.04 18.59 -16.98
C ASP A 189 -8.93 17.17 -17.51
N VAL A 190 -9.38 16.18 -16.72
CA VAL A 190 -9.31 14.76 -17.03
C VAL A 190 -10.65 14.07 -16.86
N ILE A 191 -10.81 12.90 -17.46
CA ILE A 191 -11.97 12.01 -17.27
C ILE A 191 -11.43 10.65 -16.84
N VAL A 192 -11.96 10.09 -15.75
CA VAL A 192 -11.51 8.84 -15.14
C VAL A 192 -12.65 7.83 -15.19
N GLY A 193 -12.71 7.03 -16.21
CA GLY A 193 -13.83 6.12 -16.44
C GLY A 193 -15.14 6.89 -16.62
N LYS A 194 -16.05 6.80 -15.64
CA LYS A 194 -17.31 7.57 -15.60
C LYS A 194 -17.24 8.79 -14.71
N HIS A 195 -16.19 8.92 -13.90
CA HIS A 195 -16.00 10.05 -13.01
C HIS A 195 -15.39 11.24 -13.76
N ILE A 196 -15.95 12.41 -13.56
CA ILE A 196 -15.42 13.70 -14.06
C ILE A 196 -14.95 14.48 -12.83
N PRO A 197 -13.62 14.49 -12.55
CA PRO A 197 -13.07 15.26 -11.44
C PRO A 197 -13.31 16.76 -11.60
N ILE A 198 -13.15 17.49 -10.51
CA ILE A 198 -13.15 18.97 -10.52
C ILE A 198 -12.16 19.55 -11.54
N SER A 199 -12.40 20.79 -11.96
CA SER A 199 -11.44 21.48 -12.85
C SER A 199 -10.06 21.60 -12.21
N ALA A 200 -9.01 21.60 -13.01
CA ALA A 200 -7.64 21.73 -12.55
C ALA A 200 -7.44 23.01 -11.70
N ALA A 201 -8.07 24.10 -12.07
CA ALA A 201 -7.99 25.38 -11.35
C ALA A 201 -8.60 25.32 -9.93
N ALA A 202 -9.53 24.39 -9.69
CA ALA A 202 -10.20 24.26 -8.40
C ALA A 202 -9.42 23.37 -7.39
N ILE A 203 -8.47 22.56 -7.86
CA ILE A 203 -7.72 21.58 -7.02
C ILE A 203 -7.21 22.20 -5.70
N PRO A 204 -6.50 23.35 -5.68
CA PRO A 204 -5.97 23.89 -4.43
C PRO A 204 -7.05 24.22 -3.40
N ALA A 205 -8.20 24.76 -3.84
CA ALA A 205 -9.31 25.10 -2.95
C ALA A 205 -9.95 23.84 -2.35
N PHE A 206 -10.14 22.78 -3.14
CA PHE A 206 -10.67 21.50 -2.67
C PHE A 206 -9.72 20.79 -1.74
N LEU A 207 -8.42 20.81 -2.00
CA LEU A 207 -7.41 20.24 -1.10
C LEU A 207 -7.29 21.03 0.20
N THR A 208 -7.43 22.34 0.19
CA THR A 208 -7.51 23.14 1.44
C THR A 208 -8.74 22.75 2.26
N ARG A 209 -9.88 22.47 1.61
CA ARG A 209 -11.09 21.97 2.28
C ARG A 209 -10.87 20.56 2.85
N PHE A 210 -10.22 19.69 2.07
CA PHE A 210 -9.83 18.33 2.46
C PHE A 210 -8.93 18.34 3.70
N GLU A 211 -7.84 19.10 3.68
CA GLU A 211 -6.88 19.24 4.76
C GLU A 211 -7.54 19.67 6.08
N ARG A 212 -8.44 20.67 6.01
CA ARG A 212 -9.20 21.13 7.17
C ARG A 212 -10.13 20.07 7.75
N ALA A 213 -10.76 19.27 6.88
CA ALA A 213 -11.77 18.28 7.28
C ALA A 213 -11.14 17.02 7.89
N TYR A 214 -9.96 16.65 7.42
CA TYR A 214 -9.32 15.38 7.81
C TYR A 214 -8.10 15.54 8.71
N ASN A 215 -7.89 16.73 9.29
CA ASN A 215 -6.84 16.95 10.27
C ASN A 215 -7.10 16.12 11.54
N PRO A 216 -6.22 15.13 11.88
CA PRO A 216 -6.47 14.25 13.01
C PRO A 216 -6.55 14.98 14.36
N GLU A 217 -5.82 16.08 14.52
CA GLU A 217 -5.81 16.86 15.77
C GLU A 217 -7.17 17.47 16.10
N ARG A 218 -8.03 17.64 15.11
CA ARG A 218 -9.38 18.23 15.25
C ARG A 218 -10.48 17.18 15.41
N LEU A 219 -10.13 15.90 15.36
CA LEU A 219 -11.08 14.80 15.32
C LEU A 219 -10.97 13.94 16.59
N SER A 220 -12.10 13.45 17.09
CA SER A 220 -12.12 12.39 18.10
C SER A 220 -11.50 11.11 17.55
N LYS A 221 -11.04 10.19 18.42
CA LYS A 221 -10.41 8.94 18.01
C LYS A 221 -11.24 8.14 17.00
N ILE A 222 -12.53 8.01 17.26
CA ILE A 222 -13.46 7.35 16.33
C ILE A 222 -13.58 8.12 15.02
N SER A 223 -13.71 9.45 15.09
CA SER A 223 -13.79 10.29 13.89
C SER A 223 -12.50 10.23 13.06
N GLN A 224 -11.33 10.09 13.66
CA GLN A 224 -10.05 9.88 12.95
C GLN A 224 -10.08 8.59 12.12
N ILE A 225 -10.63 7.50 12.67
CA ILE A 225 -10.75 6.21 11.96
C ILE A 225 -11.70 6.32 10.78
N ILE A 226 -12.84 6.97 10.99
CA ILE A 226 -13.82 7.22 9.93
C ILE A 226 -13.20 8.12 8.85
N ALA A 227 -12.45 9.13 9.27
CA ALA A 227 -11.74 10.05 8.38
C ALA A 227 -10.71 9.33 7.49
N ALA A 228 -10.03 8.30 8.00
CA ALA A 228 -9.11 7.49 7.19
C ALA A 228 -9.81 6.85 5.98
N ALA A 229 -11.04 6.37 6.15
CA ALA A 229 -11.83 5.82 5.06
C ALA A 229 -12.40 6.91 4.14
N ALA A 230 -13.00 7.95 4.71
CA ALA A 230 -13.63 9.03 3.94
C ALA A 230 -12.61 9.82 3.12
N SER A 231 -11.43 10.11 3.68
CA SER A 231 -10.34 10.82 2.99
C SER A 231 -9.79 10.02 1.82
N HIS A 232 -9.69 8.68 1.94
CA HIS A 232 -9.29 7.81 0.83
C HIS A 232 -10.19 8.04 -0.40
N HIS A 233 -11.51 7.99 -0.20
CA HIS A 233 -12.46 8.23 -1.28
C HIS A 233 -12.36 9.66 -1.82
N ARG A 234 -12.37 10.65 -0.94
CA ARG A 234 -12.41 12.06 -1.35
C ARG A 234 -11.13 12.51 -2.05
N LEU A 235 -9.96 11.93 -1.72
CA LEU A 235 -8.72 12.17 -2.45
C LEU A 235 -8.80 11.61 -3.89
N LEU A 236 -9.35 10.40 -4.06
CA LEU A 236 -9.59 9.82 -5.38
C LEU A 236 -10.60 10.64 -6.18
N TRP A 237 -11.64 11.17 -5.54
CA TRP A 237 -12.65 12.00 -6.18
C TRP A 237 -12.07 13.34 -6.66
N ILE A 238 -11.20 14.00 -5.88
CA ILE A 238 -10.50 15.23 -6.30
C ILE A 238 -9.59 14.95 -7.51
N HIS A 239 -8.92 13.80 -7.50
CA HIS A 239 -8.00 13.34 -8.55
C HIS A 239 -6.95 14.38 -8.94
N PRO A 240 -6.05 14.77 -8.01
CA PRO A 240 -5.20 15.93 -8.18
C PRO A 240 -4.11 15.81 -9.25
N PHE A 241 -3.73 14.60 -9.65
CA PHE A 241 -2.63 14.34 -10.57
C PHE A 241 -3.14 13.80 -11.91
N TYR A 242 -2.31 13.86 -12.95
CA TYR A 242 -2.60 13.24 -14.23
C TYR A 242 -2.61 11.70 -14.15
N ASP A 243 -1.70 11.11 -13.37
CA ASP A 243 -1.62 9.67 -13.08
C ASP A 243 -1.13 9.44 -11.65
N GLY A 244 -1.15 8.19 -11.18
CA GLY A 244 -0.67 7.79 -9.85
C GLY A 244 -1.64 8.05 -8.70
N ASN A 245 -2.83 8.62 -8.94
CA ASN A 245 -3.80 8.97 -7.88
C ASN A 245 -4.20 7.75 -7.03
N GLY A 246 -4.39 6.59 -7.63
CA GLY A 246 -4.72 5.35 -6.91
C GLY A 246 -3.61 4.92 -5.95
N ARG A 247 -2.35 4.92 -6.42
CA ARG A 247 -1.18 4.58 -5.60
C ARG A 247 -0.95 5.58 -4.49
N VAL A 248 -1.04 6.88 -4.81
CA VAL A 248 -0.95 7.96 -3.80
C VAL A 248 -2.03 7.83 -2.74
N SER A 249 -3.28 7.58 -3.10
CA SER A 249 -4.38 7.43 -2.14
C SER A 249 -4.20 6.21 -1.22
N ARG A 250 -3.66 5.09 -1.73
CA ARG A 250 -3.37 3.93 -0.89
C ARG A 250 -2.18 4.16 0.05
N LEU A 251 -1.11 4.83 -0.42
CA LEU A 251 0.03 5.25 0.42
C LEU A 251 -0.40 6.31 1.44
N PHE A 252 -1.25 7.25 1.05
CA PHE A 252 -1.85 8.23 1.95
C PHE A 252 -2.65 7.52 3.07
N SER A 253 -3.53 6.59 2.73
CA SER A 253 -4.31 5.84 3.73
C SER A 253 -3.42 5.02 4.65
N TYR A 254 -2.35 4.41 4.13
CA TYR A 254 -1.36 3.74 4.95
C TYR A 254 -0.73 4.69 5.97
N GLY A 255 -0.27 5.85 5.52
CA GLY A 255 0.31 6.88 6.39
C GLY A 255 -0.69 7.43 7.41
N TYR A 256 -1.93 7.69 6.99
CA TYR A 256 -2.99 8.20 7.85
C TYR A 256 -3.35 7.21 8.96
N LEU A 257 -3.58 5.94 8.62
CA LEU A 257 -3.86 4.89 9.60
C LEU A 257 -2.70 4.70 10.59
N LYS A 258 -1.46 4.84 10.12
CA LYS A 258 -0.26 4.78 10.98
C LYS A 258 -0.21 5.96 11.94
N GLU A 259 -0.43 7.18 11.47
CA GLU A 259 -0.43 8.41 12.28
C GLU A 259 -1.43 8.34 13.42
N ILE A 260 -2.64 7.86 13.14
CA ILE A 260 -3.68 7.70 14.17
C ILE A 260 -3.49 6.45 15.05
N GLY A 261 -2.39 5.69 14.88
CA GLY A 261 -2.04 4.52 15.72
C GLY A 261 -2.86 3.26 15.47
N ILE A 262 -3.57 3.18 14.34
CA ILE A 262 -4.29 1.97 13.88
C ILE A 262 -3.40 1.19 12.91
N GLY A 263 -2.71 1.88 12.01
CA GLY A 263 -1.76 1.28 11.09
C GLY A 263 -0.42 0.95 11.76
N ASN A 264 0.20 -0.09 11.26
CA ASN A 264 1.57 -0.46 11.57
C ASN A 264 2.18 -1.18 10.37
N SER A 265 3.47 -1.53 10.47
CA SER A 265 4.17 -2.23 9.38
C SER A 265 3.77 -3.71 9.23
N LEU A 266 2.77 -4.20 9.97
CA LEU A 266 2.39 -5.62 9.99
C LEU A 266 1.20 -5.99 9.12
N TRP A 267 0.49 -5.02 8.53
CA TRP A 267 -0.66 -5.29 7.68
C TRP A 267 -0.84 -4.24 6.58
N SER A 268 -1.67 -4.53 5.59
CA SER A 268 -1.89 -3.67 4.42
C SER A 268 -3.34 -3.64 3.98
N VAL A 269 -3.89 -2.43 3.85
CA VAL A 269 -5.21 -2.22 3.26
C VAL A 269 -5.22 -2.60 1.77
N ALA A 270 -4.12 -2.40 1.03
CA ALA A 270 -4.08 -2.67 -0.40
C ALA A 270 -4.33 -4.16 -0.72
N ARG A 271 -3.86 -5.10 0.13
CA ARG A 271 -4.16 -6.52 -0.03
C ARG A 271 -5.68 -6.77 0.03
N GLY A 272 -6.34 -6.21 1.01
CA GLY A 272 -7.79 -6.37 1.18
C GLY A 272 -8.58 -5.72 0.05
N LEU A 273 -8.22 -4.51 -0.39
CA LEU A 273 -8.84 -3.84 -1.52
C LEU A 273 -8.64 -4.60 -2.84
N SER A 274 -7.46 -5.16 -3.05
CA SER A 274 -7.15 -5.95 -4.25
C SER A 274 -7.96 -7.26 -4.31
N ARG A 275 -8.11 -7.94 -3.19
CA ARG A 275 -8.91 -9.18 -3.09
C ARG A 275 -10.41 -8.94 -3.26
N ASN A 276 -10.86 -7.72 -3.03
CA ASN A 276 -12.24 -7.25 -3.20
C ASN A 276 -12.33 -6.14 -4.25
N VAL A 277 -11.53 -6.21 -5.32
CA VAL A 277 -11.35 -5.09 -6.26
C VAL A 277 -12.64 -4.65 -6.96
N GLU A 278 -13.53 -5.57 -7.28
CA GLU A 278 -14.80 -5.24 -7.93
C GLU A 278 -15.76 -4.53 -6.96
N ASP A 279 -15.85 -5.00 -5.70
CA ASP A 279 -16.63 -4.31 -4.68
C ASP A 279 -16.01 -2.96 -4.33
N TYR A 280 -14.69 -2.87 -4.26
CA TYR A 280 -13.99 -1.60 -4.06
C TYR A 280 -14.35 -0.56 -5.13
N LYS A 281 -14.29 -0.94 -6.42
CA LYS A 281 -14.68 -0.06 -7.54
C LYS A 281 -16.16 0.32 -7.48
N LYS A 282 -17.02 -0.64 -7.11
CA LYS A 282 -18.45 -0.41 -6.95
C LYS A 282 -18.74 0.59 -5.81
N MET A 283 -18.08 0.45 -4.66
CA MET A 283 -18.25 1.35 -3.53
C MET A 283 -17.70 2.76 -3.81
N LEU A 284 -16.59 2.88 -4.56
CA LEU A 284 -16.10 4.17 -5.05
C LEU A 284 -17.17 4.85 -5.93
N ALA A 285 -17.66 4.16 -6.94
CA ALA A 285 -18.67 4.69 -7.85
C ALA A 285 -19.98 5.06 -7.13
N LEU A 286 -20.37 4.30 -6.11
CA LEU A 286 -21.54 4.61 -5.29
C LEU A 286 -21.36 5.92 -4.54
N ALA A 287 -20.22 6.12 -3.89
CA ALA A 287 -19.92 7.33 -3.12
C ALA A 287 -19.60 8.56 -4.01
N ASP A 288 -19.34 8.37 -5.32
CA ASP A 288 -19.26 9.42 -6.33
C ASP A 288 -20.64 9.94 -6.78
N SER A 289 -21.70 9.15 -6.51
CA SER A 289 -23.04 9.49 -7.02
C SER A 289 -23.57 10.78 -6.41
N PRO A 290 -24.38 11.55 -7.16
CA PRO A 290 -25.09 12.69 -6.61
C PRO A 290 -26.03 12.27 -5.48
N ARG A 291 -26.36 13.21 -4.60
CA ARG A 291 -27.38 13.05 -3.58
C ARG A 291 -28.71 12.63 -4.21
N TRP A 292 -29.36 11.61 -3.65
CA TRP A 292 -30.57 11.05 -4.25
C TRP A 292 -31.82 11.87 -3.96
N ASN A 293 -31.94 12.42 -2.73
CA ASN A 293 -33.08 13.22 -2.27
C ASN A 293 -32.74 13.98 -0.98
N ASP A 294 -33.71 14.64 -0.38
CA ASP A 294 -33.49 15.43 0.85
C ASP A 294 -33.23 14.59 2.10
N LEU A 295 -33.48 13.28 2.08
CA LEU A 295 -33.15 12.34 3.15
C LEU A 295 -31.71 11.80 3.06
N ASP A 296 -31.03 12.02 1.94
CA ASP A 296 -29.65 11.59 1.68
C ASP A 296 -28.64 12.69 2.04
N GLY A 297 -28.83 13.36 3.19
CA GLY A 297 -27.94 14.39 3.69
C GLY A 297 -28.14 15.77 3.02
N ARG A 298 -27.21 16.69 3.27
CA ARG A 298 -27.25 18.08 2.78
C ARG A 298 -26.20 18.42 1.73
N GLY A 299 -25.29 17.47 1.44
CA GLY A 299 -24.22 17.66 0.46
C GLY A 299 -24.69 17.52 -0.99
N ASN A 300 -23.76 17.66 -1.92
CA ASN A 300 -24.03 17.42 -3.35
C ASN A 300 -23.88 15.93 -3.71
N LEU A 301 -23.01 15.21 -2.98
CA LEU A 301 -22.84 13.77 -3.14
C LEU A 301 -23.70 13.00 -2.13
N THR A 302 -23.95 11.73 -2.41
CA THR A 302 -24.72 10.85 -1.56
C THR A 302 -24.04 10.62 -0.19
N ALA A 303 -24.75 10.95 0.90
CA ALA A 303 -24.27 10.65 2.26
C ALA A 303 -24.34 9.16 2.55
N LYS A 304 -25.36 8.47 2.05
CA LYS A 304 -25.49 7.00 2.17
C LYS A 304 -24.36 6.28 1.44
N GLY A 305 -24.02 6.71 0.22
CA GLY A 305 -22.92 6.10 -0.54
C GLY A 305 -21.57 6.27 0.16
N LEU A 306 -21.28 7.44 0.75
CA LEU A 306 -20.07 7.65 1.54
C LEU A 306 -20.05 6.77 2.79
N LEU A 307 -21.17 6.63 3.48
CA LEU A 307 -21.31 5.75 4.64
C LEU A 307 -21.01 4.30 4.27
N GLU A 308 -21.63 3.79 3.21
CA GLU A 308 -21.41 2.40 2.73
C GLU A 308 -19.95 2.17 2.33
N PHE A 309 -19.32 3.14 1.65
CA PHE A 309 -17.89 3.09 1.35
C PHE A 309 -17.04 3.03 2.62
N CYS A 310 -17.30 3.89 3.61
CA CYS A 310 -16.53 3.90 4.87
C CYS A 310 -16.67 2.58 5.63
N VAL A 311 -17.88 2.02 5.72
CA VAL A 311 -18.11 0.71 6.35
C VAL A 311 -17.36 -0.39 5.60
N PHE A 312 -17.42 -0.41 4.27
CA PHE A 312 -16.66 -1.35 3.45
C PHE A 312 -15.17 -1.25 3.70
N PHE A 313 -14.60 -0.03 3.62
CA PHE A 313 -13.17 0.21 3.77
C PHE A 313 -12.66 -0.21 5.16
N LEU A 314 -13.38 0.12 6.23
CA LEU A 314 -13.01 -0.25 7.59
C LEU A 314 -13.13 -1.74 7.84
N ASN A 315 -14.14 -2.42 7.27
CA ASN A 315 -14.23 -3.88 7.31
C ASN A 315 -13.06 -4.55 6.58
N VAL A 316 -12.63 -4.00 5.45
CA VAL A 316 -11.42 -4.46 4.74
C VAL A 316 -10.18 -4.31 5.63
N CYS A 317 -10.02 -3.18 6.32
CA CYS A 317 -8.91 -3.00 7.27
C CYS A 317 -8.96 -4.03 8.40
N LEU A 318 -10.13 -4.24 9.00
CA LEU A 318 -10.33 -5.21 10.08
C LEU A 318 -10.02 -6.65 9.64
N ASP A 319 -10.49 -7.05 8.45
CA ASP A 319 -10.19 -8.36 7.85
C ASP A 319 -8.67 -8.56 7.68
N GLN A 320 -7.95 -7.53 7.22
CA GLN A 320 -6.51 -7.62 7.04
C GLN A 320 -5.74 -7.71 8.36
N ILE A 321 -6.17 -7.02 9.40
CA ILE A 321 -5.58 -7.15 10.74
C ILE A 321 -5.82 -8.57 11.28
N LYS A 322 -7.06 -9.08 11.21
CA LYS A 322 -7.41 -10.45 11.63
C LYS A 322 -6.63 -11.51 10.86
N PHE A 323 -6.51 -11.33 9.53
CA PHE A 323 -5.68 -12.20 8.70
C PHE A 323 -4.24 -12.24 9.20
N MET A 324 -3.59 -11.09 9.37
CA MET A 324 -2.20 -11.02 9.84
C MET A 324 -2.06 -11.62 11.24
N SER A 325 -2.96 -11.30 12.17
CA SER A 325 -2.96 -11.90 13.52
C SER A 325 -2.98 -13.42 13.46
N SER A 326 -3.81 -14.00 12.56
CA SER A 326 -3.95 -15.45 12.43
C SER A 326 -2.72 -16.15 11.87
N ILE A 327 -1.96 -15.49 10.96
CA ILE A 327 -0.78 -16.12 10.33
C ILE A 327 0.50 -15.92 11.13
N ILE A 328 0.58 -14.89 12.00
CA ILE A 328 1.73 -14.65 12.86
C ILE A 328 1.54 -15.18 14.29
N GLU A 329 0.44 -15.88 14.55
CA GLU A 329 0.21 -16.55 15.84
C GLU A 329 1.40 -17.46 16.20
N PRO A 330 2.02 -17.29 17.39
CA PRO A 330 3.32 -17.89 17.72
C PRO A 330 3.40 -19.41 17.51
N GLU A 331 2.38 -20.15 17.93
CA GLU A 331 2.36 -21.61 17.77
C GLU A 331 2.34 -22.02 16.30
N LYS A 332 1.53 -21.34 15.49
CA LYS A 332 1.38 -21.66 14.06
C LYS A 332 2.62 -21.29 13.26
N ILE A 333 3.23 -20.12 13.54
CA ILE A 333 4.43 -19.70 12.81
C ILE A 333 5.62 -20.57 13.17
N LEU A 334 5.81 -20.91 14.46
CA LEU A 334 6.90 -21.78 14.90
C LEU A 334 6.78 -23.18 14.30
N THR A 335 5.58 -23.76 14.26
CA THR A 335 5.35 -25.07 13.60
C THR A 335 5.73 -25.02 12.12
N ARG A 336 5.35 -23.96 11.39
CA ARG A 336 5.70 -23.80 9.97
C ARG A 336 7.20 -23.58 9.75
N MET A 337 7.86 -22.83 10.63
CA MET A 337 9.32 -22.65 10.63
C MET A 337 10.05 -23.96 10.88
N GLU A 338 9.55 -24.79 11.81
CA GLU A 338 10.11 -26.11 12.13
C GLU A 338 10.03 -27.05 10.93
N ILE A 339 8.83 -27.20 10.34
CA ILE A 339 8.60 -28.03 9.15
C ILE A 339 9.54 -27.62 8.01
N TYR A 340 9.62 -26.33 7.71
CA TYR A 340 10.51 -25.82 6.66
C TYR A 340 11.97 -26.11 6.98
N THR A 341 12.40 -25.89 8.22
CA THR A 341 13.78 -26.11 8.64
C THR A 341 14.16 -27.59 8.54
N GLU A 342 13.29 -28.51 8.95
CA GLU A 342 13.51 -29.94 8.81
C GLU A 342 13.62 -30.38 7.34
N GLU A 343 12.78 -29.83 6.46
CA GLU A 343 12.91 -30.08 5.02
C GLU A 343 14.28 -29.63 4.49
N GLN A 344 14.75 -28.44 4.88
CA GLN A 344 16.05 -27.91 4.47
C GLN A 344 17.23 -28.71 5.04
N ILE A 345 17.09 -29.27 6.24
CA ILE A 345 18.08 -30.18 6.84
C ILE A 345 18.17 -31.48 6.03
N ARG A 346 17.04 -32.08 5.66
CA ARG A 346 16.99 -33.30 4.83
C ARG A 346 17.60 -33.08 3.44
N LEU A 347 17.47 -31.88 2.89
CA LEU A 347 18.08 -31.48 1.63
C LEU A 347 19.58 -31.12 1.75
N GLY A 348 20.15 -31.09 2.96
CA GLY A 348 21.53 -30.71 3.20
C GLY A 348 21.82 -29.19 3.16
N ASN A 349 20.80 -28.37 3.03
CA ASN A 349 20.93 -26.92 2.96
C ASN A 349 21.16 -26.29 4.34
N LEU A 350 20.57 -26.85 5.40
CA LEU A 350 20.72 -26.43 6.78
C LEU A 350 21.30 -27.54 7.63
N LEU A 351 21.84 -27.17 8.79
CA LEU A 351 22.38 -28.13 9.77
C LEU A 351 21.31 -28.51 10.80
N PRO A 352 21.38 -29.72 11.41
CA PRO A 352 20.59 -30.07 12.57
C PRO A 352 20.64 -28.96 13.64
N ASN A 353 19.58 -28.83 14.44
CA ASN A 353 19.42 -27.80 15.47
C ASN A 353 19.27 -26.35 14.95
N SER A 354 19.22 -26.11 13.62
CA SER A 354 18.98 -24.77 13.06
C SER A 354 17.66 -24.17 13.56
N PHE A 355 16.61 -24.99 13.74
CA PHE A 355 15.31 -24.52 14.25
C PHE A 355 15.41 -23.93 15.66
N LEU A 356 16.29 -24.48 16.53
CA LEU A 356 16.45 -23.95 17.89
C LEU A 356 16.87 -22.48 17.89
N LEU A 357 17.77 -22.11 17.00
CA LEU A 357 18.20 -20.71 16.86
C LEU A 357 17.09 -19.83 16.28
N LEU A 358 16.39 -20.30 15.23
CA LEU A 358 15.28 -19.56 14.62
C LEU A 358 14.13 -19.36 15.61
N LYS A 359 13.77 -20.40 16.37
CA LYS A 359 12.77 -20.32 17.46
C LYS A 359 13.14 -19.29 18.51
N GLN A 360 14.39 -19.31 18.98
CA GLN A 360 14.83 -18.37 20.00
C GLN A 360 14.84 -16.93 19.49
N LEU A 361 15.23 -16.72 18.22
CA LEU A 361 15.16 -15.42 17.56
C LEU A 361 13.72 -14.91 17.41
N TRP A 362 12.75 -15.79 17.16
CA TRP A 362 11.34 -15.42 17.15
C TRP A 362 10.86 -14.93 18.53
N LEU A 363 11.30 -15.61 19.60
CA LEU A 363 10.86 -15.30 20.96
C LEU A 363 11.53 -14.04 21.54
N GLU A 364 12.83 -13.85 21.29
CA GLU A 364 13.63 -12.76 21.87
C GLU A 364 13.81 -11.57 20.92
N GLY A 365 13.50 -11.73 19.62
CA GLY A 365 13.72 -10.71 18.59
C GLY A 365 15.14 -10.66 18.06
N GLU A 366 16.14 -10.61 18.94
CA GLU A 366 17.55 -10.60 18.58
C GLU A 366 18.40 -11.41 19.59
N ILE A 367 19.51 -11.99 19.10
CA ILE A 367 20.40 -12.82 19.90
C ILE A 367 21.86 -12.43 19.66
N PRO A 368 22.64 -12.12 20.72
CA PRO A 368 24.09 -11.95 20.63
C PRO A 368 24.76 -13.22 20.12
N LYS A 369 25.73 -13.09 19.19
CA LYS A 369 26.38 -14.22 18.52
C LYS A 369 27.09 -15.20 19.48
N ASN A 370 27.58 -14.72 20.63
CA ASN A 370 28.19 -15.54 21.64
C ASN A 370 27.23 -16.48 22.39
N ARG A 371 25.90 -16.26 22.30
CA ARG A 371 24.89 -17.18 22.87
C ARG A 371 24.52 -18.34 21.95
N VAL A 372 24.86 -18.25 20.66
CA VAL A 372 24.49 -19.28 19.66
C VAL A 372 24.95 -20.67 20.04
N PRO A 373 26.22 -20.90 20.48
CA PRO A 373 26.71 -22.24 20.88
C PRO A 373 25.81 -22.89 21.94
N GLN A 374 25.43 -22.15 22.96
CA GLN A 374 24.58 -22.64 24.05
C GLN A 374 23.16 -22.99 23.54
N ILE A 375 22.55 -22.14 22.65
CA ILE A 375 21.20 -22.35 22.13
C ILE A 375 21.12 -23.61 21.27
N VAL A 376 22.11 -23.80 20.38
CA VAL A 376 22.10 -24.93 19.44
C VAL A 376 22.77 -26.20 19.98
N GLY A 377 23.38 -26.14 21.16
CA GLY A 377 24.06 -27.29 21.79
C GLY A 377 25.36 -27.72 21.08
N TYR A 378 26.01 -26.83 20.36
CA TYR A 378 27.24 -27.10 19.59
C TYR A 378 28.46 -26.39 20.19
N LYS A 379 29.66 -26.91 19.91
CA LYS A 379 30.91 -26.18 20.16
C LYS A 379 31.02 -25.00 19.20
N GLU A 380 31.78 -23.96 19.57
CA GLU A 380 31.88 -22.67 18.85
C GLU A 380 32.07 -22.82 17.33
N ARG A 381 32.99 -23.68 16.88
CA ARG A 381 33.26 -23.89 15.45
C ARG A 381 32.01 -24.38 14.69
N GLN A 382 31.33 -25.37 15.25
CA GLN A 382 30.13 -25.94 14.61
C GLN A 382 28.93 -24.98 14.67
N ALA A 383 28.76 -24.27 15.80
CA ALA A 383 27.76 -23.23 15.95
C ALA A 383 27.95 -22.09 14.94
N ARG A 384 29.21 -21.68 14.71
CA ARG A 384 29.55 -20.68 13.68
C ARG A 384 29.23 -21.17 12.27
N THR A 385 29.47 -22.46 11.97
CA THR A 385 29.11 -23.05 10.67
C THR A 385 27.59 -23.03 10.47
N LEU A 386 26.81 -23.39 11.50
CA LEU A 386 25.33 -23.31 11.46
C LEU A 386 24.87 -21.87 11.24
N GLN A 387 25.41 -20.92 12.00
CA GLN A 387 25.10 -19.50 11.85
C GLN A 387 25.36 -19.01 10.41
N ASN A 388 26.50 -19.34 9.85
CA ASN A 388 26.87 -18.93 8.50
C ASN A 388 25.93 -19.52 7.47
N LYS A 389 25.54 -20.79 7.57
CA LYS A 389 24.54 -21.39 6.67
C LYS A 389 23.17 -20.71 6.75
N LEU A 390 22.72 -20.30 7.93
CA LEU A 390 21.46 -19.54 8.08
C LEU A 390 21.57 -18.13 7.49
N ILE A 391 22.74 -17.48 7.56
CA ILE A 391 23.01 -16.19 6.92
C ILE A 391 23.03 -16.35 5.38
N GLU A 392 23.74 -17.36 4.86
CA GLU A 392 23.79 -17.68 3.43
C GLU A 392 22.42 -17.99 2.85
N SER A 393 21.55 -18.65 3.63
CA SER A 393 20.15 -18.91 3.28
C SER A 393 19.24 -17.69 3.47
N ASN A 394 19.79 -16.55 3.89
CA ASN A 394 19.08 -15.30 4.15
C ASN A 394 17.91 -15.42 5.17
N LEU A 395 17.97 -16.43 6.07
CA LEU A 395 16.97 -16.63 7.13
C LEU A 395 17.27 -15.81 8.39
N ILE A 396 18.51 -15.42 8.57
CA ILE A 396 18.95 -14.51 9.63
C ILE A 396 19.89 -13.44 9.07
N VAL A 397 19.91 -12.29 9.73
CA VAL A 397 20.76 -11.16 9.36
C VAL A 397 21.48 -10.58 10.58
N ALA A 398 22.55 -9.85 10.33
CA ALA A 398 23.23 -9.00 11.29
C ALA A 398 23.81 -7.79 10.56
N ASP A 399 23.64 -6.57 11.12
CA ASP A 399 24.07 -5.32 10.48
C ASP A 399 25.62 -5.21 10.41
N SER A 400 26.34 -5.91 11.29
CA SER A 400 27.80 -5.95 11.33
C SER A 400 28.31 -7.25 11.95
N LEU A 401 29.63 -7.42 11.92
CA LEU A 401 30.27 -8.56 12.57
C LEU A 401 30.01 -8.65 14.09
N ARG A 402 29.74 -7.51 14.73
CA ARG A 402 29.49 -7.42 16.18
C ARG A 402 28.01 -7.30 16.55
N SER A 403 27.15 -6.98 15.59
CA SER A 403 25.71 -6.84 15.82
C SER A 403 25.06 -8.18 16.17
N PRO A 404 23.97 -8.17 16.98
CA PRO A 404 23.19 -9.37 17.24
C PRO A 404 22.57 -9.92 15.96
N LEU A 405 22.20 -11.19 16.00
CA LEU A 405 21.46 -11.86 14.95
C LEU A 405 19.97 -11.53 15.07
N ARG A 406 19.29 -11.38 13.95
CA ARG A 406 17.84 -11.23 13.85
C ARG A 406 17.29 -12.16 12.78
N LEU A 407 16.00 -12.51 12.90
CA LEU A 407 15.30 -13.20 11.81
C LEU A 407 15.23 -12.31 10.58
N ASN A 408 15.22 -12.95 9.41
CA ASN A 408 14.88 -12.33 8.16
C ASN A 408 13.81 -13.18 7.44
N PHE A 409 12.99 -12.54 6.64
CA PHE A 409 11.86 -13.18 5.95
C PHE A 409 11.97 -12.93 4.44
N PRO A 410 12.87 -13.65 3.73
CA PRO A 410 13.00 -13.52 2.29
C PRO A 410 11.71 -13.98 1.59
N ILE A 411 11.37 -13.36 0.47
CA ILE A 411 10.14 -13.67 -0.28
C ILE A 411 10.10 -15.15 -0.69
N ALA A 412 11.26 -15.74 -0.95
CA ALA A 412 11.36 -17.16 -1.30
C ALA A 412 10.78 -18.12 -0.25
N VAL A 413 10.78 -17.74 1.03
CA VAL A 413 10.21 -18.56 2.12
C VAL A 413 8.91 -17.97 2.67
N ALA A 414 8.50 -16.79 2.19
CA ALA A 414 7.34 -16.08 2.72
C ALA A 414 6.05 -16.93 2.68
N GLU A 415 5.77 -17.62 1.58
CA GLU A 415 4.59 -18.49 1.44
C GLU A 415 4.63 -19.71 2.38
N ARG A 416 5.83 -20.15 2.77
CA ARG A 416 6.01 -21.26 3.71
C ARG A 416 5.74 -20.83 5.15
N TYR A 417 6.17 -19.64 5.53
CA TYR A 417 5.99 -19.08 6.87
C TYR A 417 4.64 -18.39 7.03
N PHE A 418 4.19 -17.68 5.99
CA PHE A 418 3.00 -16.84 5.98
C PHE A 418 2.09 -17.22 4.79
N PRO A 419 1.32 -18.33 4.90
CA PRO A 419 0.47 -18.81 3.81
C PRO A 419 -0.50 -17.74 3.31
N SER A 420 -0.67 -17.64 1.99
CA SER A 420 -1.58 -16.69 1.33
C SER A 420 -1.25 -15.22 1.57
N LEU A 421 0.02 -14.91 1.87
CA LEU A 421 0.46 -13.54 2.03
C LEU A 421 0.46 -12.79 0.69
N PHE A 422 0.84 -13.49 -0.41
CA PHE A 422 0.82 -13.02 -1.79
C PHE A 422 -0.27 -13.66 -2.64
#